data_1d1b063ae9408f45c7eb5ba5497d3cb1
#
_entry.id   1d1b063ae9408f45c7eb5ba5497d3cb1
#
_cell.length_a   1.000
_cell.length_b   1.000
_cell.length_c   1.000
_cell.angle_alpha   90.00
_cell.angle_beta   90.00
_cell.angle_gamma   90.00
#
_symmetry.space_group_name_H-M   'P 1'
#
loop_
_entity.id
_entity.type
_entity.pdbx_description
1 polymer ?
#
loop_
_entity_poly.entity_id
_entity_poly.type
_entity_poly.pdbx_seq_one_letter_code
_entity_poly.pdbx_strand_id
1 'polypeptide(L)'
;NSDGAFRNYSKSQAALYLYARAEEKDKKPRSSGSVKLGYGVDDIDIESCIKEASNKTIAHLNYSWIKTDKYLICFSPEAFLTMINAFSSIFNARSIIDGVSLSNKNSIGEQISTEALNIYDDGLNEKNITSAPFDGEGTPTKKLCLINKGKLENFLHSESTARIFKTIPTGHAGLGSKVSVSPDWLVVKRSDECTNLKNSLTHSNYEGEYVYIEELNAIHAGVRASQGSFSLPFEGWLCNKGIKTSIESATVAGDIKYLLKNIVNIEMQEKLTTNGISPHVWVNELSITGDAWE
;
A
#
# COMPACT_ATOMS: atom_id res chain seq x y z
N ASN A 1 -17.29 -0.91 29.10
CA ASN A 1 -16.65 -2.14 29.55
C ASN A 1 -16.90 -2.38 31.06
N SER A 2 -16.41 -3.51 31.58
CA SER A 2 -16.57 -3.87 33.00
C SER A 2 -15.90 -2.89 33.97
N ASP A 3 -14.91 -2.12 33.54
CA ASP A 3 -14.20 -1.13 34.34
C ASP A 3 -14.87 0.26 34.31
N GLY A 4 -16.10 0.35 33.77
CA GLY A 4 -16.92 1.57 33.75
C GLY A 4 -16.56 2.52 32.61
N ALA A 5 -15.66 2.18 31.70
CA ALA A 5 -15.37 3.03 30.53
C ALA A 5 -16.55 2.98 29.54
N PHE A 6 -17.04 4.16 29.15
CA PHE A 6 -18.06 4.34 28.13
C PHE A 6 -17.57 5.34 27.10
N ARG A 7 -17.60 4.95 25.83
CA ARG A 7 -17.21 5.79 24.68
C ARG A 7 -18.20 5.61 23.55
N ASN A 8 -18.56 6.68 22.88
CA ASN A 8 -19.37 6.65 21.68
C ASN A 8 -18.90 7.69 20.68
N TYR A 9 -19.14 7.44 19.43
CA TYR A 9 -19.02 8.41 18.36
C TYR A 9 -19.97 8.02 17.21
N SER A 10 -20.31 8.98 16.39
CA SER A 10 -21.14 8.76 15.19
C SER A 10 -20.38 9.23 13.97
N LYS A 11 -20.45 8.48 12.88
CA LYS A 11 -19.90 8.86 11.59
C LYS A 11 -20.81 8.39 10.48
N SER A 12 -20.77 9.08 9.35
CA SER A 12 -21.37 8.64 8.09
C SER A 12 -20.26 8.43 7.06
N GLN A 13 -20.51 7.55 6.12
CA GLN A 13 -19.60 7.26 5.01
C GLN A 13 -20.43 6.94 3.78
N ALA A 14 -19.98 7.41 2.63
CA ALA A 14 -20.50 7.04 1.33
C ALA A 14 -19.36 6.55 0.44
N ALA A 15 -19.63 5.55 -0.39
CA ALA A 15 -18.67 5.02 -1.33
C ALA A 15 -19.34 4.75 -2.68
N LEU A 16 -18.68 5.12 -3.75
CA LEU A 16 -19.04 4.75 -5.12
C LEU A 16 -17.93 3.90 -5.70
N TYR A 17 -18.29 2.67 -6.08
CA TYR A 17 -17.43 1.75 -6.82
C TYR A 17 -17.97 1.65 -8.23
N LEU A 18 -17.17 2.01 -9.23
CA LEU A 18 -17.54 1.94 -10.62
C LEU A 18 -16.53 1.13 -11.40
N TYR A 19 -17.01 0.15 -12.17
CA TYR A 19 -16.21 -0.62 -13.09
C TYR A 19 -16.68 -0.36 -14.51
N ALA A 20 -15.73 -0.02 -15.38
CA ALA A 20 -15.95 0.10 -16.81
C ALA A 20 -15.38 -1.12 -17.53
N ARG A 21 -16.02 -1.51 -18.64
CA ARG A 21 -15.51 -2.54 -19.55
C ARG A 21 -15.46 -1.98 -20.95
N ALA A 22 -14.32 -2.17 -21.61
CA ALA A 22 -14.11 -1.78 -22.99
C ALA A 22 -13.80 -3.01 -23.85
N GLU A 23 -14.37 -3.03 -25.05
CA GLU A 23 -14.17 -4.09 -26.05
C GLU A 23 -13.81 -3.44 -27.38
N GLU A 24 -12.84 -4.02 -28.05
CA GLU A 24 -12.43 -3.67 -29.40
C GLU A 24 -12.25 -4.95 -30.20
N LYS A 25 -12.63 -4.91 -31.49
CA LYS A 25 -12.49 -6.07 -32.37
C LYS A 25 -11.06 -6.59 -32.38
N ASP A 26 -10.90 -7.90 -32.26
CA ASP A 26 -9.62 -8.63 -32.28
C ASP A 26 -8.70 -8.33 -31.08
N LYS A 27 -9.22 -7.70 -30.01
CA LYS A 27 -8.51 -7.47 -28.74
C LYS A 27 -9.23 -8.15 -27.59
N LYS A 28 -8.47 -8.53 -26.55
CA LYS A 28 -9.07 -9.01 -25.31
C LYS A 28 -9.78 -7.85 -24.60
N PRO A 29 -11.02 -8.04 -24.13
CA PRO A 29 -11.70 -7.02 -23.32
C PRO A 29 -10.88 -6.60 -22.11
N ARG A 30 -10.98 -5.32 -21.76
CA ARG A 30 -10.35 -4.75 -20.57
C ARG A 30 -11.40 -4.21 -19.63
N SER A 31 -11.18 -4.37 -18.35
CA SER A 31 -12.01 -3.78 -17.31
C SER A 31 -11.14 -3.09 -16.28
N SER A 32 -11.52 -1.92 -15.86
CA SER A 32 -10.83 -1.20 -14.79
C SER A 32 -11.84 -0.40 -13.98
N GLY A 33 -11.47 -0.01 -12.76
CA GLY A 33 -12.38 0.65 -11.85
C GLY A 33 -11.86 2.00 -11.36
N SER A 34 -12.77 2.74 -10.76
CA SER A 34 -12.49 3.91 -9.92
C SER A 34 -13.35 3.85 -8.66
N VAL A 35 -12.81 4.37 -7.57
CA VAL A 35 -13.47 4.44 -6.28
C VAL A 35 -13.46 5.87 -5.80
N LYS A 36 -14.60 6.35 -5.34
CA LYS A 36 -14.74 7.64 -4.65
C LYS A 36 -15.33 7.41 -3.28
N LEU A 37 -14.77 8.07 -2.31
CA LEU A 37 -15.18 7.98 -0.91
C LEU A 37 -15.51 9.38 -0.38
N GLY A 38 -16.48 9.47 0.52
CA GLY A 38 -16.87 10.73 1.17
C GLY A 38 -17.59 10.50 2.49
N TYR A 39 -17.83 11.54 3.24
CA TYR A 39 -18.63 11.49 4.47
C TYR A 39 -20.14 11.41 4.20
N GLY A 40 -20.58 11.81 2.98
CA GLY A 40 -21.93 11.74 2.49
C GLY A 40 -21.99 11.58 0.98
N VAL A 41 -23.19 11.35 0.45
CA VAL A 41 -23.40 11.17 -0.99
C VAL A 41 -23.02 12.44 -1.77
N ASP A 42 -23.24 13.61 -1.18
CA ASP A 42 -22.93 14.90 -1.80
C ASP A 42 -21.42 15.16 -1.94
N ASP A 43 -20.59 14.43 -1.20
CA ASP A 43 -19.12 14.49 -1.32
C ASP A 43 -18.57 13.62 -2.46
N ILE A 44 -19.42 12.81 -3.10
CA ILE A 44 -19.00 11.87 -4.15
C ILE A 44 -19.01 12.56 -5.52
N ASP A 45 -17.85 12.74 -6.09
CA ASP A 45 -17.69 13.20 -7.47
C ASP A 45 -17.93 12.05 -8.46
N ILE A 46 -19.20 11.87 -8.83
CA ILE A 46 -19.65 10.81 -9.73
C ILE A 46 -19.07 10.98 -11.13
N GLU A 47 -19.01 12.20 -11.65
CA GLU A 47 -18.50 12.47 -13.00
C GLU A 47 -17.01 12.15 -13.11
N SER A 48 -16.22 12.56 -12.10
CA SER A 48 -14.80 12.20 -12.02
C SER A 48 -14.62 10.68 -11.95
N CYS A 49 -15.44 9.98 -11.17
CA CYS A 49 -15.39 8.52 -11.05
C CYS A 49 -15.63 7.83 -12.41
N ILE A 50 -16.66 8.26 -13.15
CA ILE A 50 -16.98 7.74 -14.47
C ILE A 50 -15.83 8.00 -15.45
N LYS A 51 -15.31 9.23 -15.48
CA LYS A 51 -14.23 9.65 -16.37
C LYS A 51 -12.95 8.87 -16.09
N GLU A 52 -12.57 8.70 -14.83
CA GLU A 52 -11.39 7.95 -14.43
C GLU A 52 -11.51 6.47 -14.83
N ALA A 53 -12.60 5.79 -14.46
CA ALA A 53 -12.81 4.39 -14.81
C ALA A 53 -12.80 4.16 -16.33
N SER A 54 -13.51 5.03 -17.09
CA SER A 54 -13.59 4.92 -18.55
C SER A 54 -12.24 5.15 -19.21
N ASN A 55 -11.55 6.23 -18.85
CA ASN A 55 -10.25 6.57 -19.45
C ASN A 55 -9.20 5.49 -19.15
N LYS A 56 -9.16 5.00 -17.90
CA LYS A 56 -8.26 3.92 -17.49
C LYS A 56 -8.53 2.65 -18.31
N THR A 57 -9.79 2.25 -18.43
CA THR A 57 -10.18 1.05 -19.17
C THR A 57 -9.82 1.15 -20.66
N ILE A 58 -10.10 2.30 -21.31
CA ILE A 58 -9.78 2.52 -22.72
C ILE A 58 -8.27 2.52 -22.93
N ALA A 59 -7.51 3.16 -22.04
CA ALA A 59 -6.05 3.20 -22.15
C ALA A 59 -5.44 1.78 -22.12
N HIS A 60 -6.01 0.87 -21.36
CA HIS A 60 -5.57 -0.53 -21.30
C HIS A 60 -5.88 -1.36 -22.55
N LEU A 61 -6.67 -0.89 -23.51
CA LEU A 61 -6.89 -1.58 -24.79
C LEU A 61 -5.66 -1.59 -25.70
N ASN A 62 -4.75 -0.65 -25.51
CA ASN A 62 -3.47 -0.64 -26.21
C ASN A 62 -2.39 -1.35 -25.37
N TYR A 63 -2.39 -2.67 -25.42
CA TYR A 63 -1.51 -3.50 -24.63
C TYR A 63 -0.50 -4.28 -25.46
N SER A 64 0.58 -4.68 -24.81
CA SER A 64 1.58 -5.58 -25.35
C SER A 64 2.05 -6.58 -24.29
N TRP A 65 2.71 -7.63 -24.76
CA TRP A 65 3.41 -8.58 -23.90
C TRP A 65 4.68 -7.94 -23.32
N ILE A 66 5.07 -8.37 -22.13
CA ILE A 66 6.35 -8.02 -21.53
C ILE A 66 7.22 -9.26 -21.42
N LYS A 67 8.52 -9.12 -21.66
CA LYS A 67 9.47 -10.20 -21.47
C LYS A 67 9.67 -10.50 -19.98
N THR A 68 9.87 -11.77 -19.68
CA THR A 68 10.31 -12.19 -18.35
C THR A 68 11.74 -11.71 -18.13
N ASP A 69 11.93 -10.77 -17.20
CA ASP A 69 13.22 -10.18 -16.86
C ASP A 69 13.13 -9.43 -15.51
N LYS A 70 14.22 -8.80 -15.11
CA LYS A 70 14.28 -7.84 -14.00
C LYS A 70 14.16 -6.42 -14.51
N TYR A 71 13.29 -5.66 -13.91
CA TYR A 71 13.02 -4.28 -14.31
C TYR A 71 13.18 -3.31 -13.13
N LEU A 72 13.53 -2.06 -13.45
CA LEU A 72 13.32 -0.94 -12.56
C LEU A 72 11.80 -0.76 -12.40
N ILE A 73 11.33 -0.70 -11.16
CA ILE A 73 9.90 -0.64 -10.87
C ILE A 73 9.55 0.71 -10.25
N CYS A 74 8.48 1.31 -10.74
CA CYS A 74 7.80 2.43 -10.09
C CYS A 74 6.44 1.96 -9.60
N PHE A 75 6.27 1.86 -8.30
CA PHE A 75 4.96 1.60 -7.70
C PHE A 75 4.12 2.88 -7.67
N SER A 76 2.85 2.77 -8.06
CA SER A 76 1.86 3.80 -7.75
C SER A 76 1.69 3.95 -6.25
N PRO A 77 1.16 5.08 -5.76
CA PRO A 77 0.82 5.25 -4.35
C PRO A 77 -0.08 4.13 -3.81
N GLU A 78 -1.10 3.73 -4.57
CA GLU A 78 -2.03 2.65 -4.21
C GLU A 78 -1.33 1.29 -4.15
N ALA A 79 -0.55 0.95 -5.17
CA ALA A 79 0.15 -0.33 -5.22
C ALA A 79 1.20 -0.46 -4.11
N PHE A 80 1.91 0.62 -3.77
CA PHE A 80 2.88 0.59 -2.67
C PHE A 80 2.21 0.43 -1.31
N LEU A 81 1.12 1.16 -1.04
CA LEU A 81 0.34 1.01 0.19
C LEU A 81 -0.26 -0.40 0.30
N THR A 82 -0.77 -0.94 -0.80
CA THR A 82 -1.28 -2.32 -0.85
C THR A 82 -0.18 -3.32 -0.49
N MET A 83 1.04 -3.13 -1.02
CA MET A 83 2.20 -3.97 -0.67
C MET A 83 2.53 -3.87 0.83
N ILE A 84 2.62 -2.66 1.39
CA ILE A 84 2.92 -2.48 2.82
C ILE A 84 1.83 -3.10 3.69
N ASN A 85 0.56 -2.91 3.35
CA ASN A 85 -0.57 -3.51 4.07
C ASN A 85 -0.53 -5.04 4.04
N ALA A 86 -0.17 -5.64 2.90
CA ALA A 86 -0.03 -7.09 2.75
C ALA A 86 1.02 -7.71 3.70
N PHE A 87 2.03 -6.91 4.05
CA PHE A 87 3.08 -7.29 5.00
C PHE A 87 2.95 -6.58 6.36
N SER A 88 1.77 -6.06 6.70
CA SER A 88 1.54 -5.36 7.98
C SER A 88 1.80 -6.22 9.23
N SER A 89 1.88 -7.54 9.08
CA SER A 89 2.34 -8.45 10.14
C SER A 89 3.72 -8.08 10.71
N ILE A 90 4.56 -7.35 9.97
CA ILE A 90 5.84 -6.82 10.44
C ILE A 90 5.64 -5.87 11.62
N PHE A 91 4.55 -5.11 11.63
CA PHE A 91 4.21 -4.14 12.67
C PHE A 91 3.29 -4.72 13.75
N ASN A 92 2.69 -5.88 13.54
CA ASN A 92 1.63 -6.44 14.35
C ASN A 92 2.18 -7.26 15.51
N ALA A 93 2.05 -6.78 16.74
CA ALA A 93 2.51 -7.47 17.95
C ALA A 93 1.85 -8.85 18.15
N ARG A 94 0.60 -9.03 17.71
CA ARG A 94 -0.07 -10.33 17.77
C ARG A 94 0.60 -11.33 16.83
N SER A 95 0.89 -10.94 15.61
CA SER A 95 1.60 -11.78 14.63
C SER A 95 3.00 -12.17 15.11
N ILE A 96 3.67 -11.28 15.85
CA ILE A 96 4.98 -11.56 16.45
C ILE A 96 4.85 -12.63 17.54
N ILE A 97 3.84 -12.53 18.42
CA ILE A 97 3.56 -13.51 19.47
C ILE A 97 3.26 -14.89 18.87
N ASP A 98 2.48 -14.92 17.81
CA ASP A 98 2.05 -16.13 17.11
C ASP A 98 3.15 -16.74 16.22
N GLY A 99 4.30 -16.08 16.07
CA GLY A 99 5.43 -16.54 15.25
C GLY A 99 5.18 -16.52 13.75
N VAL A 100 4.25 -15.68 13.27
CA VAL A 100 3.88 -15.53 11.85
C VAL A 100 4.28 -14.17 11.26
N SER A 101 5.17 -13.45 11.94
CA SER A 101 5.75 -12.18 11.51
C SER A 101 7.20 -12.35 11.07
N LEU A 102 7.66 -11.45 10.19
CA LEU A 102 9.10 -11.31 9.87
C LEU A 102 9.88 -10.57 10.97
N SER A 103 9.17 -9.87 11.86
CA SER A 103 9.72 -9.22 13.05
C SER A 103 9.65 -10.13 14.26
N ASN A 104 10.49 -9.84 15.25
CA ASN A 104 10.46 -10.45 16.56
C ASN A 104 10.46 -9.34 17.64
N LYS A 105 10.40 -9.72 18.93
CA LYS A 105 10.32 -8.74 20.03
C LYS A 105 11.50 -7.76 20.09
N ASN A 106 12.65 -8.12 19.54
CA ASN A 106 13.87 -7.32 19.55
C ASN A 106 14.08 -6.51 18.26
N SER A 107 13.16 -6.57 17.30
CA SER A 107 13.32 -5.91 16.00
C SER A 107 13.14 -4.38 16.04
N ILE A 108 12.69 -3.81 17.15
CA ILE A 108 12.66 -2.35 17.32
C ILE A 108 14.08 -1.80 17.23
N GLY A 109 14.26 -0.77 16.38
CA GLY A 109 15.56 -0.15 16.06
C GLY A 109 16.32 -0.82 14.91
N GLU A 110 15.89 -1.98 14.41
CA GLU A 110 16.49 -2.64 13.24
C GLU A 110 16.26 -1.82 11.96
N GLN A 111 17.31 -1.74 11.12
CA GLN A 111 17.22 -1.15 9.79
C GLN A 111 16.54 -2.13 8.83
N ILE A 112 15.25 -1.94 8.57
CA ILE A 112 14.44 -2.84 7.72
C ILE A 112 14.24 -2.29 6.30
N SER A 113 14.53 -1.01 6.07
CA SER A 113 14.39 -0.33 4.79
C SER A 113 15.55 0.63 4.55
N THR A 114 15.57 1.30 3.39
CA THR A 114 16.46 2.44 3.15
C THR A 114 16.17 3.59 4.10
N GLU A 115 17.14 4.43 4.39
CA GLU A 115 16.98 5.63 5.24
C GLU A 115 16.01 6.67 4.66
N ALA A 116 15.67 6.52 3.39
CA ALA A 116 14.72 7.40 2.71
C ALA A 116 13.26 7.18 3.16
N LEU A 117 12.93 6.03 3.73
CA LEU A 117 11.55 5.64 4.01
C LEU A 117 11.13 5.99 5.43
N ASN A 118 10.06 6.76 5.54
CA ASN A 118 9.28 6.93 6.75
C ASN A 118 7.87 6.41 6.53
N ILE A 119 7.32 5.68 7.51
CA ILE A 119 5.92 5.23 7.51
C ILE A 119 5.30 5.57 8.86
N TYR A 120 4.15 6.22 8.80
CA TYR A 120 3.31 6.50 9.96
C TYR A 120 1.98 5.78 9.81
N ASP A 121 1.38 5.39 10.93
CA ASP A 121 -0.04 5.12 11.01
C ASP A 121 -0.72 6.34 11.63
N ASP A 122 -1.66 6.95 10.89
CA ASP A 122 -2.31 8.22 11.26
C ASP A 122 -3.83 8.08 11.15
N GLY A 123 -4.43 7.24 12.01
CA GLY A 123 -5.87 6.96 12.01
C GLY A 123 -6.75 8.20 12.21
N LEU A 124 -6.20 9.30 12.76
CA LEU A 124 -6.89 10.58 12.94
C LEU A 124 -6.65 11.58 11.80
N ASN A 125 -6.00 11.16 10.72
CA ASN A 125 -5.77 12.02 9.57
C ASN A 125 -7.09 12.61 9.06
N GLU A 126 -7.13 13.90 8.78
CA GLU A 126 -8.33 14.61 8.32
C GLU A 126 -8.90 14.07 6.98
N LYS A 127 -8.03 13.44 6.17
CA LYS A 127 -8.41 12.81 4.89
C LYS A 127 -8.87 11.37 5.05
N ASN A 128 -8.76 10.80 6.25
CA ASN A 128 -9.21 9.46 6.54
C ASN A 128 -10.70 9.45 6.86
N ILE A 129 -11.53 9.16 5.88
CA ILE A 129 -12.99 9.06 6.08
C ILE A 129 -13.40 7.93 7.03
N THR A 130 -12.49 6.97 7.29
CA THR A 130 -12.74 5.87 8.23
C THR A 130 -12.25 6.21 9.64
N SER A 131 -11.73 7.41 9.87
CA SER A 131 -11.21 7.87 11.15
C SER A 131 -12.17 7.59 12.32
N ALA A 132 -11.59 7.10 13.42
CA ALA A 132 -12.29 6.83 14.66
C ALA A 132 -11.46 7.38 15.84
N PRO A 133 -12.07 8.03 16.84
CA PRO A 133 -11.34 8.64 17.95
C PRO A 133 -10.77 7.61 18.93
N PHE A 134 -11.19 6.36 18.84
CA PHE A 134 -10.72 5.25 19.67
C PHE A 134 -10.91 3.93 18.91
N ASP A 135 -10.11 2.93 19.29
CA ASP A 135 -10.17 1.58 18.73
C ASP A 135 -11.32 0.73 19.35
N GLY A 136 -11.40 -0.54 18.92
CA GLY A 136 -12.42 -1.46 19.39
C GLY A 136 -12.37 -1.76 20.89
N GLU A 137 -11.23 -1.61 21.56
CA GLU A 137 -11.09 -1.76 23.02
C GLU A 137 -11.32 -0.45 23.78
N GLY A 138 -11.56 0.65 23.06
CA GLY A 138 -11.75 1.99 23.62
C GLY A 138 -10.45 2.75 23.88
N THR A 139 -9.30 2.25 23.38
CA THR A 139 -8.02 2.95 23.46
C THR A 139 -8.03 4.12 22.49
N PRO A 140 -7.65 5.35 22.90
CA PRO A 140 -7.59 6.50 22.01
C PRO A 140 -6.69 6.25 20.81
N THR A 141 -7.19 6.54 19.61
CA THR A 141 -6.42 6.54 18.36
C THR A 141 -5.40 7.67 18.38
N LYS A 142 -4.21 7.40 17.87
CA LYS A 142 -3.14 8.40 17.77
C LYS A 142 -2.28 8.14 16.56
N LYS A 143 -1.61 9.17 16.06
CA LYS A 143 -0.56 9.00 15.08
C LYS A 143 0.63 8.26 15.67
N LEU A 144 1.10 7.23 14.98
CA LEU A 144 2.22 6.39 15.40
C LEU A 144 3.26 6.29 14.28
N CYS A 145 4.53 6.48 14.61
CA CYS A 145 5.63 6.23 13.68
C CYS A 145 5.93 4.74 13.66
N LEU A 146 5.80 4.09 12.51
CA LEU A 146 6.12 2.66 12.32
C LEU A 146 7.54 2.48 11.82
N ILE A 147 7.94 3.27 10.83
CA ILE A 147 9.30 3.29 10.28
C ILE A 147 9.79 4.73 10.28
N ASN A 148 10.98 4.94 10.84
CA ASN A 148 11.66 6.22 10.87
C ASN A 148 13.05 6.07 10.26
N LYS A 149 13.31 6.77 9.15
CA LYS A 149 14.59 6.65 8.41
C LYS A 149 14.99 5.18 8.18
N GLY A 150 14.00 4.37 7.75
CA GLY A 150 14.16 2.96 7.49
C GLY A 150 14.26 2.04 8.70
N LYS A 151 14.28 2.57 9.92
CA LYS A 151 14.30 1.78 11.16
C LYS A 151 12.90 1.51 11.66
N LEU A 152 12.66 0.28 12.13
CA LEU A 152 11.42 -0.08 12.79
C LEU A 152 11.35 0.59 14.17
N GLU A 153 10.34 1.44 14.38
CA GLU A 153 10.22 2.25 15.60
C GLU A 153 9.18 1.69 16.58
N ASN A 154 8.04 1.21 16.08
CA ASN A 154 6.96 0.77 16.93
C ASN A 154 6.23 -0.44 16.35
N PHE A 155 5.63 -1.24 17.26
CA PHE A 155 4.62 -2.22 16.94
C PHE A 155 3.22 -1.68 17.26
N LEU A 156 2.24 -2.23 16.57
CA LEU A 156 0.82 -2.01 16.85
C LEU A 156 0.35 -2.98 17.93
N HIS A 157 -0.33 -2.46 18.94
CA HIS A 157 -0.72 -3.22 20.12
C HIS A 157 -2.22 -3.08 20.46
N SER A 158 -2.87 -4.21 20.75
CA SER A 158 -4.06 -4.28 21.59
C SER A 158 -3.67 -4.22 23.07
N GLU A 159 -4.64 -4.11 23.96
CA GLU A 159 -4.41 -4.19 25.41
C GLU A 159 -3.69 -5.48 25.82
N SER A 160 -4.11 -6.62 25.25
CA SER A 160 -3.53 -7.93 25.59
C SER A 160 -2.08 -8.05 25.12
N THR A 161 -1.76 -7.59 23.91
CA THR A 161 -0.39 -7.65 23.40
C THR A 161 0.52 -6.64 24.08
N ALA A 162 0.00 -5.46 24.42
CA ALA A 162 0.73 -4.45 25.18
C ALA A 162 1.20 -4.97 26.54
N ARG A 163 0.34 -5.69 27.27
CA ARG A 163 0.71 -6.35 28.55
C ARG A 163 1.85 -7.34 28.36
N ILE A 164 1.83 -8.18 27.31
CA ILE A 164 2.88 -9.16 27.03
C ILE A 164 4.22 -8.49 26.70
N PHE A 165 4.18 -7.36 25.99
CA PHE A 165 5.37 -6.59 25.62
C PHE A 165 5.80 -5.59 26.70
N LYS A 166 5.03 -5.47 27.81
CA LYS A 166 5.23 -4.49 28.91
C LYS A 166 5.29 -3.05 28.39
N THR A 167 4.37 -2.72 27.49
CA THR A 167 4.20 -1.40 26.88
C THR A 167 2.74 -0.94 27.02
N ILE A 168 2.39 0.15 26.37
CA ILE A 168 1.01 0.71 26.33
C ILE A 168 0.31 0.30 25.03
N PRO A 169 -1.04 0.13 25.04
CA PRO A 169 -1.81 -0.11 23.83
C PRO A 169 -1.72 1.10 22.89
N THR A 170 -1.84 0.85 21.61
CA THR A 170 -1.57 1.86 20.57
C THR A 170 -2.83 2.39 19.87
N GLY A 171 -4.01 1.86 20.20
CA GLY A 171 -5.26 2.31 19.60
C GLY A 171 -5.54 1.64 18.24
N HIS A 172 -5.13 0.37 18.07
CA HIS A 172 -5.23 -0.36 16.81
C HIS A 172 -5.97 -1.70 16.93
N ALA A 173 -6.76 -1.86 18.01
CA ALA A 173 -7.51 -3.07 18.24
C ALA A 173 -8.83 -3.08 17.47
N GLY A 174 -9.05 -4.06 16.62
CA GLY A 174 -10.33 -4.35 16.00
C GLY A 174 -11.11 -5.38 16.83
N LEU A 175 -12.42 -5.15 17.01
CA LEU A 175 -13.31 -6.13 17.66
C LEU A 175 -14.01 -6.99 16.60
N GLY A 176 -13.90 -8.29 16.78
CA GLY A 176 -14.60 -9.32 16.03
C GLY A 176 -14.82 -10.53 16.94
N SER A 177 -14.82 -11.74 16.39
CA SER A 177 -14.81 -12.98 17.18
C SER A 177 -13.57 -13.11 18.06
N LYS A 178 -12.48 -12.45 17.64
CA LYS A 178 -11.23 -12.27 18.39
C LYS A 178 -10.76 -10.85 18.18
N VAL A 179 -10.01 -10.31 19.14
CA VAL A 179 -9.34 -9.02 18.99
C VAL A 179 -8.24 -9.16 17.93
N SER A 180 -8.34 -8.36 16.90
CA SER A 180 -7.31 -8.21 15.86
C SER A 180 -6.48 -6.96 16.10
N VAL A 181 -5.33 -6.87 15.45
CA VAL A 181 -4.49 -5.66 15.41
C VAL A 181 -4.13 -5.40 13.96
N SER A 182 -4.32 -4.20 13.49
CA SER A 182 -4.02 -3.80 12.11
C SER A 182 -3.72 -2.31 12.03
N PRO A 183 -2.98 -1.86 11.01
CA PRO A 183 -2.91 -0.44 10.69
C PRO A 183 -4.29 0.16 10.38
N ASP A 184 -4.48 1.42 10.71
CA ASP A 184 -5.70 2.18 10.38
C ASP A 184 -5.55 2.97 9.08
N TRP A 185 -4.50 3.82 9.00
CA TRP A 185 -4.29 4.72 7.88
C TRP A 185 -2.81 5.01 7.66
N LEU A 186 -2.23 4.33 6.69
CA LEU A 186 -0.80 4.46 6.42
C LEU A 186 -0.47 5.76 5.69
N VAL A 187 0.57 6.43 6.15
CA VAL A 187 1.16 7.61 5.53
C VAL A 187 2.64 7.35 5.26
N VAL A 188 2.97 7.20 4.00
CA VAL A 188 4.34 7.01 3.52
C VAL A 188 4.94 8.36 3.18
N LYS A 189 6.15 8.63 3.67
CA LYS A 189 6.86 9.88 3.43
C LYS A 189 8.32 9.62 3.08
N ARG A 190 8.85 10.48 2.23
CA ARG A 190 10.28 10.59 2.04
C ARG A 190 10.94 11.23 3.26
N SER A 191 12.09 10.72 3.67
CA SER A 191 12.93 11.38 4.69
C SER A 191 13.65 12.59 4.08
N ASP A 192 13.54 13.75 4.73
CA ASP A 192 14.17 15.00 4.27
C ASP A 192 15.72 14.96 4.34
N GLU A 193 16.27 14.11 5.18
CA GLU A 193 17.72 14.02 5.40
C GLU A 193 18.42 13.04 4.44
N CYS A 194 17.68 12.33 3.61
CA CYS A 194 18.27 11.33 2.72
C CYS A 194 18.81 11.97 1.44
N THR A 195 20.13 11.91 1.24
CA THR A 195 20.82 12.48 0.07
C THR A 195 21.10 11.48 -1.05
N ASN A 196 20.99 10.18 -0.76
CA ASN A 196 21.43 9.10 -1.67
C ASN A 196 20.36 8.63 -2.65
N LEU A 197 19.29 9.39 -2.84
CA LEU A 197 18.21 9.04 -3.75
C LEU A 197 18.49 9.47 -5.19
N LYS A 198 18.03 8.65 -6.14
CA LYS A 198 18.07 8.98 -7.57
C LYS A 198 16.94 9.95 -7.92
N ASN A 199 17.08 11.22 -7.56
CA ASN A 199 16.05 12.25 -7.73
C ASN A 199 15.61 12.46 -9.19
N SER A 200 16.39 11.99 -10.17
CA SER A 200 16.00 11.98 -11.58
C SER A 200 14.91 10.95 -11.92
N LEU A 201 14.67 10.00 -11.04
CA LEU A 201 13.60 9.02 -11.22
C LEU A 201 12.28 9.64 -10.76
N THR A 202 11.53 10.19 -11.69
CA THR A 202 10.16 10.67 -11.44
C THR A 202 9.23 10.09 -12.50
N HIS A 203 8.06 9.64 -12.08
CA HIS A 203 7.08 9.03 -12.99
C HIS A 203 6.67 9.95 -14.15
N SER A 204 6.73 11.27 -13.94
CA SER A 204 6.38 12.26 -14.95
C SER A 204 7.47 12.52 -16.00
N ASN A 205 8.76 12.35 -15.64
CA ASN A 205 9.87 12.88 -16.45
C ASN A 205 10.97 11.88 -16.76
N TYR A 206 10.95 10.68 -16.15
CA TYR A 206 11.99 9.69 -16.43
C TYR A 206 11.75 9.01 -17.78
N GLU A 207 12.73 9.15 -18.68
CA GLU A 207 12.65 8.62 -20.04
C GLU A 207 13.27 7.23 -20.23
N GLY A 208 13.97 6.70 -19.23
CA GLY A 208 14.51 5.34 -19.26
C GLY A 208 13.43 4.28 -19.20
N GLU A 209 13.81 3.02 -19.41
CA GLU A 209 12.89 1.90 -19.33
C GLU A 209 12.58 1.54 -17.87
N TYR A 210 11.30 1.36 -17.55
CA TYR A 210 10.81 0.89 -16.26
C TYR A 210 9.39 0.32 -16.38
N VAL A 211 9.01 -0.49 -15.41
CA VAL A 211 7.63 -0.96 -15.25
C VAL A 211 6.93 -0.10 -14.21
N TYR A 212 5.84 0.52 -14.60
CA TYR A 212 4.92 1.20 -13.68
C TYR A 212 3.85 0.22 -13.22
N ILE A 213 3.84 -0.13 -11.94
CA ILE A 213 2.81 -0.97 -11.32
C ILE A 213 1.73 -0.05 -10.79
N GLU A 214 0.57 -0.06 -11.45
CA GLU A 214 -0.58 0.77 -11.10
C GLU A 214 -1.40 0.15 -9.97
N GLU A 215 -1.66 -1.17 -10.07
CA GLU A 215 -2.48 -1.91 -9.12
C GLU A 215 -1.95 -3.34 -8.95
N LEU A 216 -2.00 -3.86 -7.71
CA LEU A 216 -1.64 -5.23 -7.37
C LEU A 216 -2.90 -6.05 -7.13
N ASN A 217 -2.95 -7.25 -7.68
CA ASN A 217 -4.10 -8.14 -7.62
C ASN A 217 -3.79 -9.41 -6.82
N ALA A 218 -4.85 -10.13 -6.42
CA ALA A 218 -4.79 -11.45 -5.77
C ALA A 218 -3.87 -11.50 -4.54
N ILE A 219 -3.83 -10.44 -3.73
CA ILE A 219 -2.95 -10.30 -2.56
C ILE A 219 -3.05 -11.51 -1.62
N HIS A 220 -4.27 -11.98 -1.34
CA HIS A 220 -4.53 -13.12 -0.46
C HIS A 220 -3.94 -14.45 -0.95
N ALA A 221 -3.72 -14.60 -2.25
CA ALA A 221 -3.18 -15.82 -2.85
C ALA A 221 -1.66 -15.72 -3.13
N GLY A 222 -1.18 -14.52 -3.46
CA GLY A 222 0.19 -14.29 -3.91
C GLY A 222 1.18 -13.83 -2.82
N VAL A 223 0.73 -13.59 -1.59
CA VAL A 223 1.59 -13.15 -0.49
C VAL A 223 1.77 -14.24 0.56
N ARG A 224 3.01 -14.46 0.97
CA ARG A 224 3.39 -15.31 2.11
C ARG A 224 4.06 -14.45 3.17
N ALA A 225 3.25 -13.73 3.95
CA ALA A 225 3.70 -12.69 4.87
C ALA A 225 4.73 -13.17 5.89
N SER A 226 4.61 -14.40 6.41
CA SER A 226 5.56 -14.98 7.37
C SER A 226 6.91 -15.36 6.75
N GLN A 227 6.97 -15.50 5.42
CA GLN A 227 8.20 -15.83 4.68
C GLN A 227 8.81 -14.61 4.01
N GLY A 228 8.05 -13.52 3.88
CA GLY A 228 8.47 -12.30 3.19
C GLY A 228 8.29 -12.34 1.68
N SER A 229 7.88 -13.47 1.09
CA SER A 229 7.79 -13.63 -0.35
C SER A 229 6.45 -13.20 -0.91
N PHE A 230 6.48 -12.69 -2.14
CA PHE A 230 5.29 -12.38 -2.92
C PHE A 230 5.46 -12.75 -4.39
N SER A 231 4.33 -13.07 -5.03
CA SER A 231 4.19 -13.27 -6.47
C SER A 231 2.78 -12.83 -6.87
N LEU A 232 2.67 -11.61 -7.41
CA LEU A 232 1.41 -10.90 -7.53
C LEU A 232 1.14 -10.51 -8.99
N PRO A 233 0.02 -10.92 -9.57
CA PRO A 233 -0.47 -10.31 -10.79
C PRO A 233 -0.66 -8.80 -10.57
N PHE A 234 -0.38 -8.01 -11.59
CA PHE A 234 -0.54 -6.56 -11.52
C PHE A 234 -1.14 -5.98 -12.80
N GLU A 235 -1.75 -4.83 -12.68
CA GLU A 235 -2.05 -3.93 -13.79
C GLU A 235 -0.99 -2.84 -13.84
N GLY A 236 -0.51 -2.54 -15.05
CA GLY A 236 0.56 -1.56 -15.18
C GLY A 236 1.03 -1.34 -16.61
N TRP A 237 2.14 -0.65 -16.73
CA TRP A 237 2.65 -0.11 -17.97
C TRP A 237 4.15 -0.36 -18.12
N LEU A 238 4.57 -0.77 -19.29
CA LEU A 238 5.96 -0.65 -19.69
C LEU A 238 6.17 0.78 -20.23
N CYS A 239 7.04 1.50 -19.56
CA CYS A 239 7.38 2.89 -19.89
C CYS A 239 8.79 2.91 -20.48
N ASN A 240 8.96 3.55 -21.64
CA ASN A 240 10.27 3.72 -22.28
C ASN A 240 10.22 4.95 -23.20
N LYS A 241 11.18 5.87 -23.07
CA LYS A 241 11.28 7.11 -23.85
C LYS A 241 9.98 7.91 -23.92
N GLY A 242 9.29 8.02 -22.76
CA GLY A 242 8.02 8.74 -22.65
C GLY A 242 6.80 8.00 -23.22
N ILE A 243 6.99 6.84 -23.87
CA ILE A 243 5.89 5.99 -24.36
C ILE A 243 5.46 5.05 -23.25
N LYS A 244 4.14 4.98 -23.00
CA LYS A 244 3.51 4.05 -22.07
C LYS A 244 2.70 3.03 -22.83
N THR A 245 3.02 1.74 -22.66
CA THR A 245 2.26 0.63 -23.25
C THR A 245 1.72 -0.22 -22.13
N SER A 246 0.40 -0.46 -22.13
CA SER A 246 -0.21 -1.33 -21.13
C SER A 246 0.34 -2.75 -21.22
N ILE A 247 0.56 -3.40 -20.09
CA ILE A 247 1.02 -4.78 -20.01
C ILE A 247 -0.20 -5.68 -19.98
N GLU A 248 -0.23 -6.70 -20.85
CA GLU A 248 -1.41 -7.56 -20.97
C GLU A 248 -1.63 -8.41 -19.72
N SER A 249 -0.63 -9.16 -19.33
CA SER A 249 -0.66 -10.07 -18.19
C SER A 249 0.77 -10.26 -17.71
N ALA A 250 1.00 -9.93 -16.45
CA ALA A 250 2.31 -10.13 -15.85
C ALA A 250 2.21 -10.29 -14.34
N THR A 251 3.24 -10.86 -13.76
CA THR A 251 3.37 -11.08 -12.33
C THR A 251 4.67 -10.44 -11.84
N VAL A 252 4.59 -9.64 -10.78
CA VAL A 252 5.77 -9.17 -10.05
C VAL A 252 6.07 -10.10 -8.89
N ALA A 253 7.31 -10.54 -8.77
CA ALA A 253 7.74 -11.46 -7.73
C ALA A 253 8.98 -10.96 -7.00
N GLY A 254 9.06 -11.29 -5.71
CA GLY A 254 10.20 -10.89 -4.89
C GLY A 254 10.04 -11.21 -3.41
N ASP A 255 10.88 -10.55 -2.63
CA ASP A 255 10.89 -10.58 -1.17
C ASP A 255 10.74 -9.16 -0.62
N ILE A 256 9.90 -8.97 0.40
CA ILE A 256 9.62 -7.64 0.96
C ILE A 256 10.85 -6.99 1.60
N LYS A 257 11.74 -7.75 2.22
CA LYS A 257 12.97 -7.21 2.80
C LYS A 257 13.91 -6.71 1.70
N TYR A 258 13.98 -7.47 0.59
CA TYR A 258 14.72 -7.03 -0.59
C TYR A 258 14.11 -5.75 -1.16
N LEU A 259 12.80 -5.72 -1.38
CA LEU A 259 12.08 -4.56 -1.90
C LEU A 259 12.37 -3.31 -1.06
N LEU A 260 12.15 -3.37 0.25
CA LEU A 260 12.34 -2.24 1.15
C LEU A 260 13.79 -1.73 1.20
N LYS A 261 14.77 -2.62 1.08
CA LYS A 261 16.20 -2.26 1.07
C LYS A 261 16.67 -1.72 -0.28
N ASN A 262 15.95 -2.00 -1.35
CA ASN A 262 16.30 -1.58 -2.71
C ASN A 262 15.41 -0.46 -3.25
N ILE A 263 14.75 0.29 -2.38
CA ILE A 263 14.11 1.55 -2.74
C ILE A 263 15.21 2.54 -3.16
N VAL A 264 15.14 3.02 -4.40
CA VAL A 264 16.13 3.95 -5.00
C VAL A 264 15.62 5.37 -5.11
N ASN A 265 14.31 5.58 -5.08
CA ASN A 265 13.70 6.90 -4.93
C ASN A 265 12.31 6.81 -4.30
N ILE A 266 11.95 7.86 -3.59
CA ILE A 266 10.60 8.16 -3.10
C ILE A 266 10.32 9.58 -3.57
N GLU A 267 9.29 9.78 -4.38
CA GLU A 267 8.97 11.10 -4.94
C GLU A 267 8.51 12.06 -3.85
N MET A 268 8.59 13.36 -4.14
CA MET A 268 8.18 14.39 -3.17
C MET A 268 6.66 14.56 -3.11
N GLN A 269 5.98 14.31 -4.24
CA GLN A 269 4.55 14.53 -4.35
C GLN A 269 3.76 13.36 -3.76
N GLU A 270 3.16 13.58 -2.60
CA GLU A 270 2.24 12.66 -1.96
C GLU A 270 0.87 12.67 -2.69
N LYS A 271 0.24 11.51 -2.78
CA LYS A 271 -1.11 11.35 -3.32
C LYS A 271 -2.00 10.64 -2.30
N LEU A 272 -3.22 11.13 -2.21
CA LEU A 272 -4.29 10.49 -1.45
C LEU A 272 -4.82 9.28 -2.22
N THR A 273 -4.97 8.16 -1.53
CA THR A 273 -5.59 6.94 -2.05
C THR A 273 -6.74 6.50 -1.16
N THR A 274 -7.38 5.39 -1.47
CA THR A 274 -8.41 4.80 -0.61
C THR A 274 -7.85 4.16 0.66
N ASN A 275 -6.55 3.87 0.71
CA ASN A 275 -5.90 3.11 1.78
C ASN A 275 -4.88 3.93 2.59
N GLY A 276 -4.68 5.19 2.24
CA GLY A 276 -3.69 6.04 2.89
C GLY A 276 -3.14 7.13 2.00
N ILE A 277 -1.95 7.60 2.34
CA ILE A 277 -1.22 8.62 1.59
C ILE A 277 0.16 8.09 1.27
N SER A 278 0.55 8.15 0.00
CA SER A 278 1.90 7.75 -0.43
C SER A 278 2.33 8.56 -1.65
N PRO A 279 3.63 8.84 -1.81
CA PRO A 279 4.20 9.21 -3.10
C PRO A 279 4.39 7.97 -3.98
N HIS A 280 4.85 8.17 -5.23
CA HIS A 280 5.40 7.08 -6.04
C HIS A 280 6.72 6.59 -5.42
N VAL A 281 6.91 5.26 -5.41
CA VAL A 281 8.11 4.63 -4.84
C VAL A 281 8.81 3.80 -5.91
N TRP A 282 10.11 4.07 -6.08
CA TRP A 282 10.95 3.42 -7.06
C TRP A 282 11.83 2.38 -6.41
N VAL A 283 11.80 1.17 -6.96
CA VAL A 283 12.56 0.01 -6.48
C VAL A 283 13.45 -0.52 -7.58
N ASN A 284 14.71 -0.75 -7.24
CA ASN A 284 15.65 -1.34 -8.18
C ASN A 284 15.39 -2.83 -8.36
N GLU A 285 15.33 -3.27 -9.61
CA GLU A 285 15.32 -4.68 -10.03
C GLU A 285 14.38 -5.65 -9.28
N LEU A 286 13.10 -5.63 -9.61
CA LEU A 286 12.21 -6.74 -9.26
C LEU A 286 11.97 -7.64 -10.48
N SER A 287 11.75 -8.91 -10.21
CA SER A 287 11.44 -9.90 -11.26
C SER A 287 10.01 -9.71 -11.77
N ILE A 288 9.88 -9.56 -13.07
CA ILE A 288 8.61 -9.59 -13.77
C ILE A 288 8.57 -10.88 -14.60
N THR A 289 7.48 -11.63 -14.45
CA THR A 289 7.17 -12.75 -15.33
C THR A 289 6.05 -12.34 -16.25
N GLY A 290 6.30 -12.32 -17.53
CA GLY A 290 5.32 -12.03 -18.58
C GLY A 290 4.97 -13.29 -19.36
N ASP A 291 3.81 -13.30 -19.99
CA ASP A 291 3.31 -14.41 -20.84
C ASP A 291 3.77 -14.23 -22.30
N ALA A 292 5.02 -13.84 -22.52
CA ALA A 292 5.53 -13.78 -23.89
C ALA A 292 5.63 -15.21 -24.47
N TRP A 293 4.81 -15.50 -25.44
CA TRP A 293 5.02 -16.67 -26.29
C TRP A 293 6.24 -16.39 -27.18
N GLU A 294 7.21 -17.30 -27.16
CA GLU A 294 8.31 -17.31 -28.12
C GLU A 294 7.81 -17.47 -29.56
#